data_ea29bc8e56c804a4ad9a7441409f8e6d
#
_entry.id   ea29bc8e56c804a4ad9a7441409f8e6d
#
_cell.length_a   1.000
_cell.length_b   1.000
_cell.length_c   1.000
_cell.angle_alpha   90.00
_cell.angle_beta   90.00
_cell.angle_gamma   90.00
#
_symmetry.space_group_name_H-M   'P 1'
#
loop_
_entity.id
_entity.type
_entity.pdbx_description
1 polymer ?
#
loop_
_entity_poly.entity_id
_entity_poly.type
_entity_poly.pdbx_seq_one_letter_code
_entity_poly.pdbx_strand_id
1 'polypeptide(L)'
;MSLRNKPMLAYPVSKKPIDYTKPVFIQPKLDGVRCVIQSECHGASWMIKAYSRTGKEWKNINHILAQLKPFFKKYPKVILDGELYNHDLKDDFEKIISLVRKTKPTDEDRLEAARLTQFHCYDIIDEGLLFDLRIEFVTQALMLLGDSIYTVDTFMIDDEKDAQHMHKSNLRLGYEGSIVRTNDTYQCKRSHNLRKFKDFSDAEARIVGYELGKGKRQGTLGKFLMEDEEGIRFGCPPGKGYNYEDMRDLLENIHDYIGQIATFTYFGRTKARSYRHPLFKALRNYE
;
A
#
# COMPACT_ATOMS: atom_id res chain seq x y z
N MET A 1 10.38 17.26 -14.93
CA MET A 1 11.34 16.46 -14.15
C MET A 1 10.65 15.29 -13.54
N SER A 2 11.39 14.28 -13.14
CA SER A 2 10.85 13.01 -12.65
C SER A 2 11.45 12.69 -11.27
N LEU A 3 10.85 11.74 -10.59
CA LEU A 3 11.39 11.14 -9.38
C LEU A 3 12.85 10.71 -9.59
N ARG A 4 13.77 11.19 -8.75
CA ARG A 4 15.21 10.88 -8.85
C ARG A 4 15.48 9.39 -8.69
N ASN A 5 14.88 8.77 -7.67
CA ASN A 5 15.09 7.38 -7.31
C ASN A 5 13.74 6.66 -7.18
N LYS A 6 13.65 5.44 -7.72
CA LYS A 6 12.46 4.60 -7.53
C LYS A 6 12.36 4.15 -6.07
N PRO A 7 11.18 4.22 -5.44
CA PRO A 7 11.04 3.76 -4.07
C PRO A 7 11.17 2.23 -3.97
N MET A 8 11.71 1.76 -2.84
CA MET A 8 11.79 0.33 -2.52
C MET A 8 10.39 -0.28 -2.46
N LEU A 9 10.23 -1.48 -3.00
CA LEU A 9 8.98 -2.22 -3.02
C LEU A 9 9.07 -3.49 -2.17
N ALA A 10 8.02 -3.76 -1.40
CA ALA A 10 7.95 -4.89 -0.49
C ALA A 10 7.67 -6.22 -1.20
N TYR A 11 8.34 -7.30 -0.76
CA TYR A 11 7.86 -8.67 -0.95
C TYR A 11 6.85 -9.07 0.14
N PRO A 12 5.99 -10.07 -0.07
CA PRO A 12 5.27 -10.72 1.02
C PRO A 12 6.24 -11.36 2.01
N VAL A 13 5.93 -11.32 3.31
CA VAL A 13 6.74 -11.93 4.36
C VAL A 13 6.95 -13.44 4.14
N SER A 14 5.96 -14.13 3.57
CA SER A 14 6.00 -15.56 3.27
C SER A 14 6.97 -15.97 2.16
N LYS A 15 7.59 -15.01 1.43
CA LYS A 15 8.47 -15.34 0.28
C LYS A 15 9.87 -15.80 0.67
N LYS A 16 10.34 -15.43 1.85
CA LYS A 16 11.66 -15.83 2.36
C LYS A 16 11.65 -15.68 3.89
N PRO A 17 12.18 -16.62 4.66
CA PRO A 17 12.36 -16.49 6.10
C PRO A 17 13.09 -15.21 6.47
N ILE A 18 12.78 -14.66 7.65
CA ILE A 18 13.47 -13.50 8.23
C ILE A 18 14.59 -14.05 9.10
N ASP A 19 15.78 -13.46 8.98
CA ASP A 19 16.92 -13.74 9.84
C ASP A 19 16.89 -12.79 11.04
N TYR A 20 16.37 -13.28 12.16
CA TYR A 20 16.27 -12.54 13.41
C TYR A 20 17.58 -12.51 14.22
N THR A 21 18.68 -13.10 13.72
CA THR A 21 20.01 -12.92 14.33
C THR A 21 20.58 -11.52 14.09
N LYS A 22 19.93 -10.75 13.20
CA LYS A 22 20.25 -9.36 12.88
C LYS A 22 19.07 -8.47 13.30
N PRO A 23 19.30 -7.17 13.52
CA PRO A 23 18.21 -6.25 13.87
C PRO A 23 17.10 -6.26 12.80
N VAL A 24 15.88 -6.45 13.24
CA VAL A 24 14.66 -6.44 12.42
C VAL A 24 13.69 -5.44 13.03
N PHE A 25 12.99 -4.71 12.19
CA PHE A 25 12.05 -3.67 12.60
C PHE A 25 10.67 -3.93 12.02
N ILE A 26 9.64 -3.50 12.75
CA ILE A 26 8.27 -3.56 12.30
C ILE A 26 7.61 -2.18 12.40
N GLN A 27 6.81 -1.86 11.40
CA GLN A 27 6.03 -0.64 11.28
C GLN A 27 4.57 -0.99 10.96
N PRO A 28 3.57 -0.20 11.39
CA PRO A 28 2.22 -0.35 10.86
C PRO A 28 2.21 -0.13 9.35
N LYS A 29 1.44 -0.95 8.65
CA LYS A 29 1.21 -0.76 7.23
C LYS A 29 0.02 0.15 7.01
N LEU A 30 0.31 1.36 6.56
CA LEU A 30 -0.70 2.37 6.26
C LEU A 30 -1.43 2.02 4.96
N ASP A 31 -2.75 2.18 4.96
CA ASP A 31 -3.59 2.05 3.76
C ASP A 31 -3.79 3.44 3.14
N GLY A 32 -2.74 3.97 2.56
CA GLY A 32 -2.68 5.30 2.00
C GLY A 32 -2.16 5.31 0.56
N VAL A 33 -1.59 6.44 0.17
CA VAL A 33 -1.03 6.67 -1.16
C VAL A 33 0.44 7.02 -1.05
N ARG A 34 1.32 6.17 -1.62
CA ARG A 34 2.77 6.39 -1.60
C ARG A 34 3.13 7.80 -2.05
N CYS A 35 3.95 8.45 -1.26
CA CYS A 35 4.45 9.79 -1.53
C CYS A 35 5.96 9.85 -1.30
N VAL A 36 6.70 10.19 -2.33
CA VAL A 36 8.14 10.47 -2.26
C VAL A 36 8.33 11.97 -2.42
N ILE A 37 8.98 12.63 -1.45
CA ILE A 37 9.17 14.07 -1.45
C ILE A 37 10.66 14.40 -1.57
N GLN A 38 11.00 15.27 -2.49
CA GLN A 38 12.37 15.72 -2.77
C GLN A 38 12.43 17.21 -3.07
N SER A 39 13.57 17.83 -2.85
CA SER A 39 13.83 19.17 -3.39
C SER A 39 14.44 19.09 -4.77
N GLU A 40 14.14 20.06 -5.62
CA GLU A 40 14.66 20.20 -6.98
C GLU A 40 15.20 21.61 -7.19
N CYS A 41 16.36 21.70 -7.82
CA CYS A 41 16.99 22.99 -8.18
C CYS A 41 16.69 23.31 -9.63
N HIS A 42 16.28 24.55 -9.90
CA HIS A 42 16.08 25.11 -11.22
C HIS A 42 16.84 26.43 -11.32
N GLY A 43 18.08 26.36 -11.77
CA GLY A 43 18.97 27.55 -11.75
C GLY A 43 19.17 28.02 -10.30
N ALA A 44 18.87 29.29 -10.04
CA ALA A 44 18.95 29.88 -8.70
C ALA A 44 17.73 29.59 -7.79
N SER A 45 16.67 28.99 -8.32
CA SER A 45 15.44 28.67 -7.57
C SER A 45 15.43 27.20 -7.17
N TRP A 46 14.92 26.91 -5.97
CA TRP A 46 14.65 25.55 -5.54
C TRP A 46 13.19 25.41 -5.13
N MET A 47 12.63 24.23 -5.34
CA MET A 47 11.27 23.89 -4.97
C MET A 47 11.19 22.48 -4.41
N ILE A 48 10.17 22.23 -3.60
CA ILE A 48 9.88 20.91 -3.07
C ILE A 48 8.78 20.29 -3.92
N LYS A 49 8.98 19.05 -4.33
CA LYS A 49 8.02 18.29 -5.11
C LYS A 49 7.75 16.93 -4.52
N ALA A 50 6.54 16.46 -4.71
CA ALA A 50 6.06 15.17 -4.23
C ALA A 50 5.58 14.32 -5.40
N TYR A 51 5.93 13.03 -5.33
CA TYR A 51 5.67 12.08 -6.41
C TYR A 51 5.04 10.81 -5.91
N SER A 52 4.19 10.23 -6.75
CA SER A 52 3.69 8.87 -6.57
C SER A 52 4.81 7.83 -6.79
N ARG A 53 4.53 6.58 -6.45
CA ARG A 53 5.42 5.44 -6.74
C ARG A 53 5.87 5.36 -8.22
N THR A 54 5.04 5.81 -9.14
CA THR A 54 5.31 5.78 -10.59
C THR A 54 5.87 7.08 -11.14
N GLY A 55 6.16 8.07 -10.27
CA GLY A 55 6.71 9.37 -10.66
C GLY A 55 5.68 10.41 -11.09
N LYS A 56 4.38 10.16 -10.90
CA LYS A 56 3.35 11.17 -11.12
C LYS A 56 3.37 12.18 -9.97
N GLU A 57 3.42 13.48 -10.28
CA GLU A 57 3.43 14.55 -9.29
C GLU A 57 2.08 14.70 -8.57
N TRP A 58 2.13 14.82 -7.24
CA TRP A 58 1.00 15.17 -6.39
C TRP A 58 0.86 16.69 -6.30
N LYS A 59 -0.32 17.22 -6.65
CA LYS A 59 -0.54 18.69 -6.75
C LYS A 59 -1.42 19.26 -5.65
N ASN A 60 -2.13 18.42 -4.92
CA ASN A 60 -3.08 18.88 -3.89
C ASN A 60 -2.59 18.59 -2.46
N ILE A 61 -1.30 18.87 -2.19
CA ILE A 61 -0.67 18.68 -0.87
C ILE A 61 0.26 19.85 -0.52
N ASN A 62 -0.09 21.07 -0.94
CA ASN A 62 0.74 22.26 -0.76
C ASN A 62 1.02 22.59 0.71
N HIS A 63 0.07 22.29 1.62
CA HIS A 63 0.23 22.44 3.06
C HIS A 63 1.39 21.58 3.60
N ILE A 64 1.51 20.34 3.15
CA ILE A 64 2.60 19.42 3.52
C ILE A 64 3.94 19.98 3.01
N LEU A 65 3.98 20.40 1.72
CA LEU A 65 5.21 20.93 1.13
C LEU A 65 5.66 22.23 1.80
N ALA A 66 4.70 23.05 2.24
CA ALA A 66 4.99 24.28 2.99
C ALA A 66 5.62 23.98 4.36
N GLN A 67 5.09 23.01 5.10
CA GLN A 67 5.62 22.59 6.41
C GLN A 67 7.02 21.95 6.27
N LEU A 68 7.35 21.32 5.14
CA LEU A 68 8.67 20.72 4.88
C LEU A 68 9.75 21.72 4.40
N LYS A 69 9.43 22.98 4.16
CA LYS A 69 10.41 23.98 3.73
C LYS A 69 11.64 24.10 4.66
N PRO A 70 11.51 24.19 5.99
CA PRO A 70 12.65 24.24 6.89
C PRO A 70 13.55 23.01 6.80
N PHE A 71 12.94 21.82 6.68
CA PHE A 71 13.67 20.56 6.50
C PHE A 71 14.51 20.57 5.23
N PHE A 72 13.94 20.86 4.07
CA PHE A 72 14.67 20.86 2.80
C PHE A 72 15.64 22.02 2.64
N LYS A 73 15.46 23.12 3.38
CA LYS A 73 16.47 24.18 3.48
C LYS A 73 17.74 23.66 4.16
N LYS A 74 17.60 22.81 5.19
CA LYS A 74 18.73 22.23 5.92
C LYS A 74 19.29 20.98 5.22
N TYR A 75 18.43 20.17 4.63
CA TYR A 75 18.77 18.87 4.02
C TYR A 75 18.32 18.77 2.55
N PRO A 76 18.84 19.58 1.63
CA PRO A 76 18.31 19.69 0.26
C PRO A 76 18.52 18.45 -0.61
N LYS A 77 19.40 17.52 -0.20
CA LYS A 77 19.68 16.29 -0.95
C LYS A 77 18.85 15.09 -0.50
N VAL A 78 18.23 15.17 0.65
CA VAL A 78 17.41 14.07 1.22
C VAL A 78 16.18 13.84 0.35
N ILE A 79 15.78 12.59 0.26
CA ILE A 79 14.52 12.17 -0.38
C ILE A 79 13.72 11.45 0.69
N LEU A 80 12.59 12.04 1.07
CA LEU A 80 11.65 11.42 2.02
C LEU A 80 10.79 10.38 1.32
N ASP A 81 10.58 9.25 1.97
CA ASP A 81 9.73 8.16 1.52
C ASP A 81 8.63 7.89 2.56
N GLY A 82 7.37 8.07 2.17
CA GLY A 82 6.25 8.00 3.09
C GLY A 82 4.93 7.71 2.40
N GLU A 83 3.86 7.90 3.15
CA GLU A 83 2.48 7.68 2.72
C GLU A 83 1.66 8.95 2.97
N LEU A 84 0.80 9.32 2.03
CA LEU A 84 -0.31 10.25 2.27
C LEU A 84 -1.43 9.45 2.93
N TYR A 85 -1.73 9.78 4.16
CA TYR A 85 -2.60 9.00 5.02
C TYR A 85 -3.28 9.88 6.07
N ASN A 86 -4.33 9.41 6.66
CA ASN A 86 -4.92 9.92 7.90
C ASN A 86 -5.63 8.75 8.60
N HIS A 87 -5.27 8.48 9.85
CA HIS A 87 -5.81 7.34 10.58
C HIS A 87 -7.30 7.48 10.88
N ASP A 88 -7.81 8.70 11.04
CA ASP A 88 -9.25 8.97 11.22
C ASP A 88 -10.07 8.59 9.97
N LEU A 89 -9.40 8.45 8.81
CA LEU A 89 -9.98 8.02 7.53
C LEU A 89 -9.58 6.59 7.14
N LYS A 90 -9.12 5.76 8.10
CA LYS A 90 -8.66 4.39 7.81
C LYS A 90 -9.70 3.53 7.09
N ASP A 91 -10.99 3.77 7.34
CA ASP A 91 -12.10 3.07 6.71
C ASP A 91 -12.61 3.78 5.43
N ASP A 92 -11.97 4.90 5.04
CA ASP A 92 -12.31 5.72 3.89
C ASP A 92 -11.10 6.05 3.02
N PHE A 93 -10.36 5.03 2.62
CA PHE A 93 -9.20 5.18 1.74
C PHE A 93 -9.52 5.95 0.44
N GLU A 94 -10.74 5.79 -0.10
CA GLU A 94 -11.17 6.48 -1.31
C GLU A 94 -11.21 8.00 -1.15
N LYS A 95 -11.48 8.49 0.06
CA LYS A 95 -11.48 9.93 0.35
C LYS A 95 -10.07 10.51 0.19
N ILE A 96 -9.05 9.86 0.74
CA ILE A 96 -7.65 10.29 0.58
C ILE A 96 -7.25 10.29 -0.88
N ILE A 97 -7.55 9.19 -1.61
CA ILE A 97 -7.27 9.11 -3.05
C ILE A 97 -7.94 10.26 -3.81
N SER A 98 -9.22 10.54 -3.53
CA SER A 98 -9.98 11.57 -4.22
C SER A 98 -9.35 12.96 -4.05
N LEU A 99 -8.83 13.25 -2.84
CA LEU A 99 -8.17 14.51 -2.53
C LEU A 99 -6.83 14.66 -3.25
N VAL A 100 -5.94 13.66 -3.11
CA VAL A 100 -4.56 13.78 -3.59
C VAL A 100 -4.41 13.62 -5.10
N ARG A 101 -5.35 12.95 -5.78
CA ARG A 101 -5.31 12.75 -7.23
C ARG A 101 -5.77 13.95 -8.05
N LYS A 102 -6.32 14.99 -7.44
CA LYS A 102 -6.76 16.19 -8.15
C LYS A 102 -5.58 16.88 -8.83
N THR A 103 -5.65 16.99 -10.15
CA THR A 103 -4.59 17.61 -10.98
C THR A 103 -4.79 19.12 -11.15
N LYS A 104 -6.03 19.59 -10.99
CA LYS A 104 -6.45 20.99 -11.02
C LYS A 104 -7.34 21.26 -9.79
N PRO A 105 -6.75 21.27 -8.57
CA PRO A 105 -7.52 21.47 -7.35
C PRO A 105 -8.05 22.90 -7.27
N THR A 106 -9.31 23.06 -6.83
CA THR A 106 -9.89 24.34 -6.44
C THR A 106 -9.35 24.78 -5.07
N ASP A 107 -9.72 25.96 -4.60
CA ASP A 107 -9.33 26.41 -3.26
C ASP A 107 -10.04 25.60 -2.16
N GLU A 108 -11.29 25.20 -2.37
CA GLU A 108 -12.00 24.29 -1.47
C GLU A 108 -11.30 22.92 -1.39
N ASP A 109 -10.85 22.39 -2.53
CA ASP A 109 -10.07 21.14 -2.57
C ASP A 109 -8.78 21.24 -1.76
N ARG A 110 -8.10 22.38 -1.82
CA ARG A 110 -6.86 22.64 -1.07
C ARG A 110 -7.11 22.74 0.43
N LEU A 111 -8.19 23.43 0.81
CA LEU A 111 -8.60 23.55 2.21
C LEU A 111 -9.02 22.19 2.78
N GLU A 112 -9.75 21.40 2.02
CA GLU A 112 -10.14 20.06 2.44
C GLU A 112 -8.92 19.13 2.56
N ALA A 113 -8.00 19.15 1.59
CA ALA A 113 -6.76 18.39 1.65
C ALA A 113 -5.90 18.80 2.85
N ALA A 114 -5.84 20.10 3.18
CA ALA A 114 -5.08 20.59 4.32
C ALA A 114 -5.63 20.11 5.68
N ARG A 115 -6.92 19.82 5.76
CA ARG A 115 -7.55 19.28 6.99
C ARG A 115 -7.43 17.77 7.10
N LEU A 116 -7.44 17.05 5.97
CA LEU A 116 -7.66 15.60 5.94
C LEU A 116 -6.45 14.80 5.49
N THR A 117 -5.46 15.41 4.84
CA THR A 117 -4.31 14.68 4.31
C THR A 117 -3.06 14.97 5.12
N GLN A 118 -2.42 13.93 5.62
CA GLN A 118 -1.17 13.98 6.37
C GLN A 118 -0.08 13.22 5.59
N PHE A 119 1.18 13.56 5.83
CA PHE A 119 2.34 12.83 5.33
C PHE A 119 2.98 12.05 6.46
N HIS A 120 2.96 10.74 6.36
CA HIS A 120 3.58 9.81 7.30
C HIS A 120 4.87 9.25 6.70
N CYS A 121 6.00 9.76 7.16
CA CYS A 121 7.33 9.34 6.71
C CYS A 121 7.76 8.07 7.43
N TYR A 122 8.20 7.07 6.70
CA TYR A 122 8.68 5.80 7.25
C TYR A 122 10.11 5.45 6.82
N ASP A 123 10.73 6.22 5.94
CA ASP A 123 12.11 6.02 5.50
C ASP A 123 12.64 7.26 4.74
N ILE A 124 13.93 7.25 4.45
CA ILE A 124 14.54 8.09 3.42
C ILE A 124 15.19 7.20 2.37
N ILE A 125 15.28 7.70 1.13
CA ILE A 125 15.98 7.00 0.06
C ILE A 125 17.47 7.32 0.17
N ASP A 126 18.20 6.46 0.87
CA ASP A 126 19.65 6.50 1.03
C ASP A 126 20.22 5.09 0.92
N GLU A 127 20.99 4.83 -0.15
CA GLU A 127 21.56 3.50 -0.44
C GLU A 127 22.87 3.24 0.33
N GLY A 128 23.37 4.21 1.10
CA GLY A 128 24.60 4.10 1.92
C GLY A 128 24.35 3.85 3.39
N LEU A 129 23.18 4.23 3.92
CA LEU A 129 22.85 4.11 5.34
C LEU A 129 22.02 2.86 5.65
N LEU A 130 22.25 2.25 6.81
CA LEU A 130 21.41 1.19 7.38
C LEU A 130 20.05 1.76 7.80
N PHE A 131 19.04 0.90 7.95
CA PHE A 131 17.67 1.34 8.23
C PHE A 131 17.53 2.04 9.59
N ASP A 132 18.18 1.54 10.63
CA ASP A 132 18.18 2.16 11.98
C ASP A 132 18.64 3.62 11.94
N LEU A 133 19.74 3.89 11.25
CA LEU A 133 20.26 5.26 11.09
C LEU A 133 19.32 6.14 10.26
N ARG A 134 18.69 5.58 9.24
CA ARG A 134 17.73 6.31 8.41
C ARG A 134 16.49 6.71 9.20
N ILE A 135 15.92 5.77 9.97
CA ILE A 135 14.69 6.05 10.73
C ILE A 135 14.94 6.96 11.93
N GLU A 136 16.10 6.81 12.60
CA GLU A 136 16.51 7.72 13.66
C GLU A 136 16.62 9.15 13.12
N PHE A 137 17.33 9.34 12.01
CA PHE A 137 17.43 10.65 11.35
C PHE A 137 16.05 11.23 11.01
N VAL A 138 15.16 10.45 10.42
CA VAL A 138 13.79 10.89 10.06
C VAL A 138 13.04 11.33 11.31
N THR A 139 13.07 10.53 12.36
CA THR A 139 12.35 10.81 13.60
C THR A 139 12.82 12.12 14.23
N GLN A 140 14.12 12.34 14.31
CA GLN A 140 14.68 13.57 14.87
C GLN A 140 14.45 14.78 13.97
N ALA A 141 14.61 14.63 12.66
CA ALA A 141 14.58 15.75 11.72
C ALA A 141 13.17 16.23 11.38
N LEU A 142 12.15 15.38 11.50
CA LEU A 142 10.75 15.73 11.22
C LEU A 142 9.96 16.07 12.48
N MET A 143 10.49 15.79 13.66
CA MET A 143 9.87 16.18 14.93
C MET A 143 9.62 17.69 14.93
N LEU A 144 8.40 18.11 15.21
CA LEU A 144 8.00 19.53 15.32
C LEU A 144 7.91 20.31 14.00
N LEU A 145 7.83 19.66 12.84
CA LEU A 145 7.68 20.40 11.57
C LEU A 145 6.25 20.85 11.24
N GLY A 146 5.25 20.41 11.98
CA GLY A 146 3.85 20.82 11.82
C GLY A 146 2.84 19.68 11.93
N ASP A 147 1.57 20.03 11.92
CA ASP A 147 0.45 19.13 12.26
C ASP A 147 0.08 18.13 11.16
N SER A 148 0.70 18.24 9.99
CA SER A 148 0.47 17.33 8.86
C SER A 148 1.67 16.46 8.53
N ILE A 149 2.72 16.49 9.36
CA ILE A 149 3.95 15.72 9.18
C ILE A 149 4.13 14.76 10.35
N TYR A 150 4.20 13.48 10.05
CA TYR A 150 4.38 12.42 11.05
C TYR A 150 5.51 11.49 10.65
N THR A 151 6.13 10.85 11.62
CA THR A 151 6.97 9.68 11.42
C THR A 151 6.17 8.45 11.81
N VAL A 152 6.37 7.36 11.07
CA VAL A 152 5.70 6.08 11.38
C VAL A 152 6.40 5.40 12.52
N ASP A 153 5.65 5.00 13.55
CA ASP A 153 6.14 4.25 14.69
C ASP A 153 6.91 3.01 14.23
N THR A 154 8.12 2.85 14.75
CA THR A 154 9.04 1.80 14.35
C THR A 154 9.54 1.09 15.59
N PHE A 155 9.33 -0.22 15.65
CA PHE A 155 9.72 -1.06 16.78
C PHE A 155 10.70 -2.13 16.33
N MET A 156 11.74 -2.36 17.11
CA MET A 156 12.60 -3.53 16.94
C MET A 156 11.87 -4.78 17.43
N ILE A 157 12.07 -5.90 16.74
CA ILE A 157 11.48 -7.20 17.07
C ILE A 157 12.58 -8.26 17.10
N ASP A 158 12.48 -9.17 18.05
CA ASP A 158 13.54 -10.13 18.33
C ASP A 158 13.32 -11.50 17.68
N ASP A 159 12.04 -11.84 17.40
CA ASP A 159 11.69 -13.12 16.80
C ASP A 159 10.37 -13.09 16.00
N GLU A 160 9.98 -14.23 15.47
CA GLU A 160 8.73 -14.35 14.70
C GLU A 160 7.48 -14.19 15.57
N LYS A 161 7.54 -14.54 16.89
CA LYS A 161 6.40 -14.37 17.79
C LYS A 161 6.14 -12.91 18.06
N ASP A 162 7.19 -12.12 18.26
CA ASP A 162 7.08 -10.67 18.37
C ASP A 162 6.53 -10.04 17.11
N ALA A 163 7.01 -10.48 15.93
CA ALA A 163 6.48 -10.03 14.66
C ALA A 163 4.97 -10.30 14.53
N GLN A 164 4.52 -11.50 14.92
CA GLN A 164 3.11 -11.88 14.88
C GLN A 164 2.30 -11.11 15.92
N HIS A 165 2.84 -10.89 17.13
CA HIS A 165 2.17 -10.11 18.17
C HIS A 165 1.94 -8.67 17.74
N MET A 166 2.99 -8.00 17.24
CA MET A 166 2.92 -6.63 16.74
C MET A 166 2.01 -6.52 15.52
N HIS A 167 2.02 -7.52 14.64
CA HIS A 167 1.12 -7.56 13.48
C HIS A 167 -0.36 -7.61 13.91
N LYS A 168 -0.70 -8.49 14.87
CA LYS A 168 -2.06 -8.57 15.43
C LYS A 168 -2.46 -7.26 16.13
N SER A 169 -1.51 -6.58 16.78
CA SER A 169 -1.76 -5.28 17.39
C SER A 169 -2.08 -4.22 16.34
N ASN A 170 -1.30 -4.15 15.27
CA ASN A 170 -1.54 -3.23 14.15
C ASN A 170 -2.91 -3.45 13.51
N LEU A 171 -3.32 -4.71 13.30
CA LEU A 171 -4.66 -5.03 12.78
C LEU A 171 -5.77 -4.57 13.73
N ARG A 172 -5.61 -4.78 15.05
CA ARG A 172 -6.59 -4.30 16.06
C ARG A 172 -6.72 -2.79 16.09
N LEU A 173 -5.64 -2.07 15.85
CA LEU A 173 -5.63 -0.62 15.71
C LEU A 173 -6.23 -0.13 14.39
N GLY A 174 -6.57 -1.02 13.45
CA GLY A 174 -7.20 -0.69 12.18
C GLY A 174 -6.22 -0.39 11.05
N TYR A 175 -4.95 -0.74 11.20
CA TYR A 175 -3.99 -0.67 10.10
C TYR A 175 -4.17 -1.83 9.11
N GLU A 176 -3.70 -1.66 7.88
CA GLU A 176 -3.78 -2.67 6.81
C GLU A 176 -2.99 -3.95 7.12
N GLY A 177 -2.13 -3.92 8.12
CA GLY A 177 -1.20 -4.96 8.50
C GLY A 177 0.11 -4.37 9.00
N SER A 178 1.23 -5.01 8.65
CA SER A 178 2.56 -4.54 9.05
C SER A 178 3.56 -4.53 7.90
N ILE A 179 4.58 -3.72 8.04
CA ILE A 179 5.79 -3.73 7.23
C ILE A 179 6.93 -4.18 8.12
N VAL A 180 7.65 -5.20 7.68
CA VAL A 180 8.87 -5.69 8.34
C VAL A 180 10.08 -5.25 7.53
N ARG A 181 11.10 -4.73 8.20
CA ARG A 181 12.36 -4.24 7.63
C ARG A 181 13.55 -4.90 8.27
N THR A 182 14.49 -5.37 7.47
CA THR A 182 15.82 -5.76 7.95
C THR A 182 16.71 -4.52 8.06
N ASN A 183 17.71 -4.55 8.93
CA ASN A 183 18.66 -3.45 9.10
C ASN A 183 19.69 -3.45 7.96
N ASP A 184 19.21 -3.11 6.77
CA ASP A 184 19.99 -3.08 5.54
C ASP A 184 19.87 -1.71 4.85
N THR A 185 20.72 -1.47 3.84
CA THR A 185 20.65 -0.26 3.03
C THR A 185 19.39 -0.22 2.18
N TYR A 186 18.99 0.99 1.80
CA TYR A 186 17.83 1.18 0.93
C TYR A 186 18.11 0.65 -0.48
N GLN A 187 17.15 -0.04 -1.08
CA GLN A 187 17.26 -0.55 -2.45
C GLN A 187 16.16 0.02 -3.34
N CYS A 188 16.54 0.74 -4.38
CA CYS A 188 15.62 1.40 -5.33
C CYS A 188 14.89 0.41 -6.27
N LYS A 189 14.53 -0.78 -5.75
CA LYS A 189 13.86 -1.88 -6.45
C LYS A 189 12.97 -2.67 -5.48
N ARG A 190 12.33 -3.73 -5.96
CA ARG A 190 11.69 -4.70 -5.06
C ARG A 190 12.76 -5.47 -4.29
N SER A 191 12.63 -5.49 -2.96
CA SER A 191 13.66 -6.06 -2.07
C SER A 191 13.04 -6.89 -0.95
N HIS A 192 13.80 -7.90 -0.50
CA HIS A 192 13.50 -8.63 0.72
C HIS A 192 13.86 -7.88 2.00
N ASN A 193 14.57 -6.74 1.89
CA ASN A 193 14.84 -5.84 3.02
C ASN A 193 13.57 -5.09 3.47
N LEU A 194 12.52 -5.13 2.64
CA LEU A 194 11.20 -4.59 2.92
C LEU A 194 10.16 -5.67 2.65
N ARG A 195 9.38 -6.05 3.67
CA ARG A 195 8.39 -7.11 3.55
C ARG A 195 7.05 -6.66 4.09
N LYS A 196 5.98 -7.03 3.40
CA LYS A 196 4.61 -6.78 3.83
C LYS A 196 4.03 -8.02 4.50
N PHE A 197 3.50 -7.81 5.69
CA PHE A 197 2.74 -8.77 6.45
C PHE A 197 1.26 -8.33 6.39
N LYS A 198 0.45 -9.11 5.68
CA LYS A 198 -0.98 -8.87 5.49
C LYS A 198 -1.71 -10.17 5.66
N ASP A 199 -2.83 -10.10 6.35
CA ASP A 199 -3.78 -11.20 6.39
C ASP A 199 -4.82 -11.02 5.28
N PHE A 200 -5.20 -12.12 4.68
CA PHE A 200 -6.35 -12.21 3.80
C PHE A 200 -7.41 -13.01 4.54
N SER A 201 -8.63 -12.53 4.49
CA SER A 201 -9.79 -13.27 4.99
C SER A 201 -10.34 -14.13 3.86
N ASP A 202 -10.85 -15.29 4.21
CA ASP A 202 -11.65 -16.13 3.33
C ASP A 202 -13.13 -15.80 3.53
N ALA A 203 -13.89 -15.80 2.45
CA ALA A 203 -15.34 -15.75 2.48
C ALA A 203 -15.91 -16.60 1.33
N GLU A 204 -17.21 -16.75 1.32
CA GLU A 204 -17.94 -17.54 0.35
C GLU A 204 -18.98 -16.69 -0.36
N ALA A 205 -19.18 -16.98 -1.64
CA ALA A 205 -20.21 -16.34 -2.44
C ALA A 205 -20.61 -17.24 -3.60
N ARG A 206 -21.81 -17.03 -4.12
CA ARG A 206 -22.33 -17.74 -5.28
C ARG A 206 -21.77 -17.17 -6.56
N ILE A 207 -21.33 -18.00 -7.46
CA ILE A 207 -20.94 -17.60 -8.82
C ILE A 207 -22.22 -17.37 -9.63
N VAL A 208 -22.45 -16.12 -10.05
CA VAL A 208 -23.66 -15.71 -10.81
C VAL A 208 -23.38 -15.37 -12.27
N GLY A 209 -22.11 -15.39 -12.67
CA GLY A 209 -21.70 -15.09 -14.03
C GLY A 209 -20.18 -15.01 -14.17
N TYR A 210 -19.73 -14.51 -15.31
CA TYR A 210 -18.29 -14.33 -15.57
C TYR A 210 -18.02 -13.20 -16.57
N GLU A 211 -16.78 -12.76 -16.65
CA GLU A 211 -16.25 -11.89 -17.70
C GLU A 211 -15.01 -12.52 -18.34
N LEU A 212 -14.89 -12.33 -19.65
CA LEU A 212 -13.73 -12.80 -20.41
C LEU A 212 -12.48 -11.97 -20.11
N GLY A 213 -11.32 -12.60 -20.22
CA GLY A 213 -10.03 -11.93 -20.14
C GLY A 213 -9.84 -10.94 -21.31
N LYS A 214 -9.10 -9.84 -21.04
CA LYS A 214 -8.81 -8.79 -22.03
C LYS A 214 -7.32 -8.72 -22.32
N GLY A 215 -6.95 -8.25 -23.50
CA GLY A 215 -5.57 -8.08 -23.91
C GLY A 215 -4.81 -9.42 -23.91
N LYS A 216 -3.73 -9.51 -23.15
CA LYS A 216 -2.92 -10.76 -23.04
C LYS A 216 -3.70 -11.97 -22.49
N ARG A 217 -4.85 -11.75 -21.84
CA ARG A 217 -5.73 -12.80 -21.30
C ARG A 217 -6.92 -13.13 -22.22
N GLN A 218 -6.91 -12.69 -23.44
CA GLN A 218 -7.97 -13.00 -24.40
C GLN A 218 -8.08 -14.53 -24.58
N GLY A 219 -9.30 -15.05 -24.58
CA GLY A 219 -9.55 -16.51 -24.64
C GLY A 219 -9.38 -17.24 -23.30
N THR A 220 -9.32 -16.52 -22.18
CA THR A 220 -9.32 -17.12 -20.83
C THR A 220 -10.39 -16.50 -19.96
N LEU A 221 -10.66 -17.08 -18.79
CA LEU A 221 -11.50 -16.47 -17.78
C LEU A 221 -10.81 -15.20 -17.24
N GLY A 222 -11.48 -14.06 -17.33
CA GLY A 222 -11.02 -12.80 -16.75
C GLY A 222 -11.33 -12.72 -15.24
N LYS A 223 -12.59 -12.96 -14.90
CA LYS A 223 -13.09 -13.04 -13.51
C LYS A 223 -14.45 -13.73 -13.45
N PHE A 224 -14.76 -14.34 -12.33
CA PHE A 224 -16.10 -14.70 -11.94
C PHE A 224 -16.85 -13.45 -11.48
N LEU A 225 -18.15 -13.39 -11.76
CA LEU A 225 -19.07 -12.47 -11.10
C LEU A 225 -19.73 -13.25 -9.96
N MET A 226 -19.57 -12.74 -8.74
CA MET A 226 -20.02 -13.42 -7.53
C MET A 226 -21.02 -12.53 -6.78
N GLU A 227 -21.91 -13.18 -6.02
CA GLU A 227 -22.90 -12.54 -5.16
C GLU A 227 -22.85 -13.20 -3.78
N ASP A 228 -22.63 -12.41 -2.73
CA ASP A 228 -22.63 -12.90 -1.35
C ASP A 228 -24.04 -13.03 -0.77
N GLU A 229 -24.13 -13.50 0.47
CA GLU A 229 -25.41 -13.71 1.18
C GLU A 229 -26.17 -12.40 1.42
N GLU A 230 -25.50 -11.25 1.38
CA GLU A 230 -26.09 -9.93 1.51
C GLU A 230 -26.56 -9.36 0.15
N GLY A 231 -26.38 -10.11 -0.96
CA GLY A 231 -26.73 -9.69 -2.32
C GLY A 231 -25.69 -8.74 -2.93
N ILE A 232 -24.52 -8.61 -2.32
CA ILE A 232 -23.44 -7.75 -2.85
C ILE A 232 -22.76 -8.45 -4.01
N ARG A 233 -22.81 -7.82 -5.18
CA ARG A 233 -22.15 -8.31 -6.40
C ARG A 233 -20.75 -7.74 -6.59
N PHE A 234 -19.81 -8.60 -6.94
CA PHE A 234 -18.42 -8.22 -7.18
C PHE A 234 -17.73 -9.13 -8.19
N GLY A 235 -16.65 -8.63 -8.79
CA GLY A 235 -15.81 -9.42 -9.69
C GLY A 235 -14.67 -10.07 -8.95
N CYS A 236 -14.48 -11.38 -9.13
CA CYS A 236 -13.50 -12.20 -8.45
C CYS A 236 -12.61 -12.92 -9.46
N PRO A 237 -11.43 -12.39 -9.82
CA PRO A 237 -10.52 -13.06 -10.74
C PRO A 237 -9.90 -14.32 -10.10
N PRO A 238 -9.43 -15.29 -10.91
CA PRO A 238 -8.67 -16.43 -10.41
C PRO A 238 -7.47 -16.00 -9.58
N GLY A 239 -7.25 -16.68 -8.45
CA GLY A 239 -6.20 -16.37 -7.48
C GLY A 239 -4.80 -16.71 -7.93
N LYS A 240 -3.84 -16.50 -7.03
CA LYS A 240 -2.46 -16.93 -7.26
C LYS A 240 -2.40 -18.46 -7.29
N GLY A 241 -1.82 -19.00 -8.34
CA GLY A 241 -1.76 -20.46 -8.58
C GLY A 241 -2.45 -20.85 -9.87
N TYR A 242 -3.38 -20.04 -10.37
CA TYR A 242 -3.98 -20.24 -11.68
C TYR A 242 -3.08 -19.62 -12.77
N ASN A 243 -2.55 -20.45 -13.64
CA ASN A 243 -1.82 -20.02 -14.84
C ASN A 243 -2.78 -19.76 -16.02
N TYR A 244 -2.26 -19.46 -17.21
CA TYR A 244 -3.10 -19.18 -18.39
C TYR A 244 -3.89 -20.40 -18.88
N GLU A 245 -3.34 -21.59 -18.74
CA GLU A 245 -3.96 -22.87 -19.10
C GLU A 245 -5.12 -23.15 -18.14
N ASP A 246 -4.87 -23.08 -16.83
CA ASP A 246 -5.91 -23.21 -15.80
C ASP A 246 -7.08 -22.22 -16.03
N MET A 247 -6.77 -20.98 -16.38
CA MET A 247 -7.82 -19.96 -16.65
C MET A 247 -8.60 -20.23 -17.94
N ARG A 248 -8.03 -20.96 -18.89
CA ARG A 248 -8.72 -21.44 -20.09
C ARG A 248 -9.64 -22.58 -19.73
N ASP A 249 -9.15 -23.54 -18.97
CA ASP A 249 -9.92 -24.69 -18.49
C ASP A 249 -11.12 -24.25 -17.66
N LEU A 250 -10.94 -23.23 -16.78
CA LEU A 250 -12.04 -22.61 -16.05
C LEU A 250 -13.11 -22.00 -16.98
N LEU A 251 -12.69 -21.42 -18.10
CA LEU A 251 -13.61 -20.83 -19.07
C LEU A 251 -14.33 -21.91 -19.88
N GLU A 252 -13.63 -22.95 -20.32
CA GLU A 252 -14.20 -24.06 -21.06
C GLU A 252 -15.28 -24.80 -20.27
N ASN A 253 -15.04 -24.95 -18.95
CA ASN A 253 -15.97 -25.59 -18.03
C ASN A 253 -16.83 -24.61 -17.23
N ILE A 254 -17.02 -23.38 -17.71
CA ILE A 254 -17.65 -22.31 -16.96
C ILE A 254 -19.06 -22.63 -16.48
N HIS A 255 -19.79 -23.46 -17.22
CA HIS A 255 -21.17 -23.85 -16.87
C HIS A 255 -21.22 -24.71 -15.59
N ASP A 256 -20.15 -25.42 -15.27
CA ASP A 256 -20.05 -26.22 -14.05
C ASP A 256 -19.83 -25.36 -12.80
N TYR A 257 -19.39 -24.13 -13.01
CA TYR A 257 -19.13 -23.14 -11.93
C TYR A 257 -20.33 -22.24 -11.65
N ILE A 258 -21.13 -21.91 -12.68
CA ILE A 258 -22.28 -21.01 -12.52
C ILE A 258 -23.30 -21.64 -11.55
N GLY A 259 -23.72 -20.84 -10.56
CA GLY A 259 -24.67 -21.26 -9.52
C GLY A 259 -24.00 -21.94 -8.30
N GLN A 260 -22.72 -22.35 -8.42
CA GLN A 260 -21.98 -22.95 -7.31
C GLN A 260 -21.53 -21.89 -6.29
N ILE A 261 -21.32 -22.36 -5.05
CA ILE A 261 -20.68 -21.54 -4.00
C ILE A 261 -19.17 -21.76 -4.10
N ALA A 262 -18.43 -20.67 -4.08
CA ALA A 262 -16.98 -20.69 -4.11
C ALA A 262 -16.38 -19.92 -2.94
N THR A 263 -15.27 -20.43 -2.42
CA THR A 263 -14.42 -19.73 -1.47
C THR A 263 -13.51 -18.78 -2.22
N PHE A 264 -13.37 -17.58 -1.72
CA PHE A 264 -12.44 -16.58 -2.22
C PHE A 264 -11.71 -15.90 -1.07
N THR A 265 -10.50 -15.41 -1.35
CA THR A 265 -9.75 -14.58 -0.41
C THR A 265 -9.99 -13.12 -0.70
N TYR A 266 -10.02 -12.25 0.31
CA TYR A 266 -10.17 -10.81 0.14
C TYR A 266 -9.40 -10.03 1.20
N PHE A 267 -9.28 -8.72 0.99
CA PHE A 267 -8.52 -7.82 1.84
C PHE A 267 -9.41 -6.72 2.44
N GLY A 268 -10.46 -7.05 3.17
CA GLY A 268 -11.40 -6.07 3.72
C GLY A 268 -12.50 -5.65 2.72
N ARG A 269 -13.33 -4.71 3.14
CA ARG A 269 -14.47 -4.21 2.35
C ARG A 269 -14.31 -2.73 2.03
N THR A 270 -14.96 -2.27 0.95
CA THR A 270 -15.12 -0.85 0.61
C THR A 270 -16.26 -0.23 1.40
N LYS A 271 -16.44 1.09 1.34
CA LYS A 271 -17.64 1.77 1.89
C LYS A 271 -18.95 1.22 1.32
N ALA A 272 -18.96 0.85 0.04
CA ALA A 272 -20.12 0.19 -0.62
C ALA A 272 -20.26 -1.29 -0.21
N ARG A 273 -19.57 -1.73 0.85
CA ARG A 273 -19.53 -3.10 1.39
C ARG A 273 -19.01 -4.16 0.41
N SER A 274 -18.56 -3.79 -0.79
CA SER A 274 -17.95 -4.70 -1.75
C SER A 274 -16.55 -5.14 -1.27
N TYR A 275 -16.05 -6.25 -1.81
CA TYR A 275 -14.78 -6.84 -1.43
C TYR A 275 -13.58 -6.16 -2.10
N ARG A 276 -12.52 -5.91 -1.34
CA ARG A 276 -11.26 -5.37 -1.85
C ARG A 276 -10.32 -6.50 -2.24
N HIS A 277 -9.83 -6.46 -3.48
CA HIS A 277 -8.91 -7.45 -4.04
C HIS A 277 -9.38 -8.91 -3.87
N PRO A 278 -10.64 -9.24 -4.18
CA PRO A 278 -11.12 -10.61 -4.08
C PRO A 278 -10.39 -11.48 -5.10
N LEU A 279 -10.03 -12.71 -4.69
CA LEU A 279 -9.37 -13.70 -5.53
C LEU A 279 -10.03 -15.06 -5.32
N PHE A 280 -10.53 -15.66 -6.39
CA PHE A 280 -11.10 -17.00 -6.38
C PHE A 280 -10.07 -18.02 -5.91
N LYS A 281 -10.49 -18.92 -5.03
CA LYS A 281 -9.66 -19.94 -4.43
C LYS A 281 -10.06 -21.35 -4.91
N ALA A 282 -11.31 -21.72 -4.70
CA ALA A 282 -11.86 -23.02 -5.10
C ALA A 282 -13.40 -23.02 -5.01
N LEU A 283 -14.05 -23.97 -5.67
CA LEU A 283 -15.44 -24.30 -5.35
C LEU A 283 -15.51 -24.87 -3.93
N ARG A 284 -16.61 -24.56 -3.25
CA ARG A 284 -16.93 -25.18 -1.95
C ARG A 284 -17.54 -26.56 -2.21
N ASN A 285 -16.71 -27.59 -2.17
CA ASN A 285 -17.15 -28.97 -2.21
C ASN A 285 -17.22 -29.47 -0.77
N TYR A 286 -18.34 -29.21 -0.09
CA TYR A 286 -18.69 -29.90 1.14
C TYR A 286 -19.81 -30.90 0.85
N GLU A 287 -19.52 -32.14 1.12
CA GLU A 287 -20.53 -33.04 1.62
C GLU A 287 -20.57 -32.92 3.13
#